data_92d10644fa015fd3b9b1b03461366044
#
_entry.id   92d10644fa015fd3b9b1b03461366044
#
_cell.length_a   1.000
_cell.length_b   1.000
_cell.length_c   1.000
_cell.angle_alpha   90.00
_cell.angle_beta   90.00
_cell.angle_gamma   90.00
#
_symmetry.space_group_name_H-M   'P 1'
#
loop_
_entity.id
_entity.type
_entity.pdbx_description
1 polymer ?
#
loop_
_entity_poly.entity_id
_entity_poly.type
_entity_poly.pdbx_seq_one_letter_code
_entity_poly.pdbx_strand_id
1 'polypeptide(L)'
;YDSYQNAILDLKNGRLDAVFGDTAVVNEWLKQNDQLAAVGDKVTDADYFGTGLGIAVRQSNTELQGKLDAALTKVKADGTYQTIYKKWFQQ
;
A
#
# COMPACT_ATOMS: atom_id res chain seq x y z
N TYR A 1 1.04 -7.35 15.25
CA TYR A 1 1.51 -8.53 14.50
C TYR A 1 2.82 -8.22 13.79
N ASP A 2 3.67 -9.22 13.67
CA ASP A 2 4.95 -9.09 12.95
C ASP A 2 4.77 -8.98 11.44
N SER A 3 3.64 -9.47 10.93
CA SER A 3 3.34 -9.44 9.51
C SER A 3 1.85 -9.42 9.26
N TYR A 4 1.43 -8.92 8.11
CA TYR A 4 0.03 -9.01 7.67
C TYR A 4 -0.40 -10.47 7.51
N GLN A 5 0.51 -11.35 7.07
CA GLN A 5 0.19 -12.76 6.89
C GLN A 5 -0.28 -13.40 8.20
N ASN A 6 0.40 -13.12 9.30
CA ASN A 6 0.02 -13.64 10.61
C ASN A 6 -1.31 -13.06 11.09
N ALA A 7 -1.56 -11.77 10.85
CA ALA A 7 -2.83 -11.15 11.18
C ALA A 7 -3.99 -11.77 10.40
N ILE A 8 -3.82 -11.99 9.09
CA ILE A 8 -4.82 -12.61 8.23
C ILE A 8 -5.09 -14.05 8.67
N LEU A 9 -4.05 -14.79 9.04
CA LEU A 9 -4.22 -16.15 9.55
C LEU A 9 -5.11 -16.19 10.80
N ASP A 10 -4.87 -15.28 11.74
CA ASP A 10 -5.68 -15.19 12.96
C ASP A 10 -7.11 -14.73 12.66
N LEU A 11 -7.30 -13.85 11.68
CA LEU A 11 -8.63 -13.46 11.22
C LEU A 11 -9.39 -14.66 10.66
N LYS A 12 -8.75 -15.45 9.80
CA LYS A 12 -9.36 -16.66 9.22
C LYS A 12 -9.71 -17.70 10.27
N ASN A 13 -8.93 -17.79 11.32
CA ASN A 13 -9.14 -18.75 12.41
C ASN A 13 -10.11 -18.25 13.49
N GLY A 14 -10.71 -17.09 13.30
CA GLY A 14 -11.70 -16.55 14.22
C GLY A 14 -11.12 -15.90 15.49
N ARG A 15 -9.81 -15.64 15.51
CA ARG A 15 -9.16 -14.99 16.64
C ARG A 15 -9.26 -13.47 16.61
N LEU A 16 -9.52 -12.91 15.43
CA LEU A 16 -9.72 -11.49 15.19
C LEU A 16 -11.05 -11.28 14.49
N ASP A 17 -11.66 -10.12 14.72
CA ASP A 17 -12.89 -9.73 14.05
C ASP A 17 -12.61 -8.97 12.74
N ALA A 18 -11.49 -8.25 12.67
CA ALA A 18 -11.10 -7.47 11.49
C ALA A 18 -9.59 -7.20 11.50
N VAL A 19 -9.05 -6.88 10.31
CA VAL A 19 -7.68 -6.41 10.12
C VAL A 19 -7.72 -5.11 9.34
N PHE A 20 -6.93 -4.13 9.78
CA PHE A 20 -6.77 -2.85 9.10
C PHE A 20 -5.40 -2.80 8.42
N GLY A 21 -5.36 -2.46 7.14
CA GLY A 21 -4.10 -2.42 6.40
C GLY A 21 -4.17 -1.58 5.14
N ASP A 22 -3.02 -1.45 4.48
CA ASP A 22 -2.92 -0.69 3.23
C ASP A 22 -3.75 -1.33 2.13
N THR A 23 -4.38 -0.49 1.31
CA THR A 23 -5.29 -0.92 0.25
C THR A 23 -4.64 -1.94 -0.70
N ALA A 24 -3.40 -1.71 -1.13
CA ALA A 24 -2.72 -2.63 -2.04
C ALA A 24 -2.51 -4.01 -1.42
N VAL A 25 -2.10 -4.06 -0.16
CA VAL A 25 -1.89 -5.30 0.58
C VAL A 25 -3.21 -6.04 0.78
N VAL A 26 -4.25 -5.32 1.22
CA VAL A 26 -5.58 -5.89 1.45
C VAL A 26 -6.14 -6.47 0.15
N ASN A 27 -6.04 -5.74 -0.97
CA ASN A 27 -6.53 -6.23 -2.26
C ASN A 27 -5.88 -7.54 -2.67
N GLU A 28 -4.57 -7.69 -2.47
CA GLU A 28 -3.88 -8.94 -2.78
C GLU A 28 -4.34 -10.09 -1.88
N TRP A 29 -4.56 -9.84 -0.58
CA TRP A 29 -5.08 -10.87 0.33
C TRP A 29 -6.49 -11.31 -0.04
N LEU A 30 -7.35 -10.38 -0.47
CA LEU A 30 -8.71 -10.71 -0.87
C LEU A 30 -8.78 -11.60 -2.10
N LYS A 31 -7.82 -11.47 -3.03
CA LYS A 31 -7.73 -12.34 -4.20
C LYS A 31 -7.49 -13.81 -3.84
N GLN A 32 -6.82 -14.05 -2.73
CA GLN A 32 -6.42 -15.39 -2.29
C GLN A 32 -7.29 -15.94 -1.16
N ASN A 33 -8.23 -15.14 -0.65
CA ASN A 33 -9.04 -15.50 0.51
C ASN A 33 -10.49 -15.11 0.31
N ASP A 34 -11.24 -15.95 -0.41
CA ASP A 34 -12.63 -15.70 -0.80
C ASP A 34 -13.58 -15.51 0.39
N GLN A 35 -13.21 -16.02 1.56
CA GLN A 35 -14.02 -15.92 2.78
C GLN A 35 -13.88 -14.56 3.46
N LEU A 36 -12.98 -13.69 2.99
CA LEU A 36 -12.77 -12.36 3.53
C LEU A 36 -13.31 -11.29 2.58
N ALA A 37 -13.70 -10.16 3.12
CA ALA A 37 -14.20 -9.02 2.33
C ALA A 37 -13.70 -7.70 2.93
N ALA A 38 -13.51 -6.71 2.08
CA ALA A 38 -13.27 -5.34 2.53
C ALA A 38 -14.57 -4.70 2.95
N VAL A 39 -14.57 -3.96 4.06
CA VAL A 39 -15.77 -3.29 4.59
C VAL A 39 -15.46 -1.83 4.91
N GLY A 40 -16.46 -0.98 4.81
CA GLY A 40 -16.34 0.45 5.08
C GLY A 40 -15.62 1.21 3.97
N ASP A 41 -15.55 2.51 4.16
CA ASP A 41 -14.86 3.40 3.23
C ASP A 41 -13.36 3.42 3.49
N LYS A 42 -12.58 3.77 2.47
CA LYS A 42 -11.14 3.97 2.65
C LYS A 42 -10.89 5.09 3.65
N VAL A 43 -10.01 4.83 4.60
CA VAL A 43 -9.63 5.83 5.60
C VAL A 43 -8.53 6.71 5.00
N THR A 44 -8.81 8.02 4.90
CA THR A 44 -7.90 9.00 4.30
C THR A 44 -7.79 10.21 5.21
N ASP A 45 -7.01 10.10 6.27
CA ASP A 45 -6.78 11.19 7.20
C ASP A 45 -5.32 11.63 7.09
N ALA A 46 -5.10 12.83 6.53
CA ALA A 46 -3.75 13.34 6.27
C ALA A 46 -2.93 13.53 7.56
N ASP A 47 -3.57 13.77 8.70
CA ASP A 47 -2.87 13.94 9.97
C ASP A 47 -2.23 12.63 10.46
N TYR A 48 -2.81 11.49 10.10
CA TYR A 48 -2.32 10.17 10.53
C TYR A 48 -1.66 9.37 9.42
N PHE A 49 -2.13 9.50 8.18
CA PHE A 49 -1.67 8.68 7.05
C PHE A 49 -0.92 9.47 5.98
N GLY A 50 -0.80 10.80 6.15
CA GLY A 50 -0.19 11.65 5.14
C GLY A 50 -1.03 11.73 3.86
N THR A 51 -0.40 12.19 2.79
CA THR A 51 -1.07 12.43 1.50
C THR A 51 -0.58 11.47 0.41
N GLY A 52 -0.26 10.24 0.76
CA GLY A 52 0.23 9.25 -0.18
C GLY A 52 1.31 8.38 0.41
N LEU A 53 2.08 7.73 -0.44
CA LEU A 53 3.19 6.90 -0.06
C LEU A 53 4.53 7.61 -0.31
N GLY A 54 5.55 7.19 0.41
CA GLY A 54 6.87 7.75 0.25
C GLY A 54 7.95 6.67 0.25
N ILE A 55 9.10 7.01 -0.30
CA ILE A 55 10.28 6.16 -0.25
C ILE A 55 11.22 6.75 0.78
N ALA A 56 11.55 5.98 1.82
CA ALA A 56 12.44 6.43 2.88
C ALA A 56 13.89 6.15 2.52
N VAL A 57 14.73 7.15 2.67
CA VAL A 57 16.17 7.03 2.49
C VAL A 57 16.89 7.63 3.70
N ARG A 58 18.17 7.34 3.87
CA ARG A 58 18.97 8.00 4.93
C ARG A 58 18.99 9.50 4.69
N GLN A 59 18.81 10.26 5.75
CA GLN A 59 18.78 11.72 5.68
C GLN A 59 20.02 12.32 5.03
N SER A 60 21.19 11.71 5.26
CA SER A 60 22.46 12.16 4.69
C SER A 60 22.64 11.79 3.21
N ASN A 61 21.81 10.90 2.66
CA ASN A 61 21.96 10.44 1.28
C ASN A 61 21.15 11.30 0.31
N THR A 62 21.57 12.54 0.16
CA THR A 62 20.91 13.53 -0.71
C THR A 62 21.05 13.19 -2.18
N GLU A 63 22.13 12.51 -2.57
CA GLU A 63 22.36 12.08 -3.95
C GLU A 63 21.31 11.05 -4.37
N LEU A 64 21.08 10.03 -3.55
CA LEU A 64 20.07 9.02 -3.83
C LEU A 64 18.66 9.63 -3.86
N GLN A 65 18.35 10.52 -2.91
CA GLN A 65 17.09 11.23 -2.89
C GLN A 65 16.85 11.97 -4.21
N GLY A 66 17.83 12.71 -4.68
CA GLY A 66 17.74 13.45 -5.95
C GLY A 66 17.51 12.55 -7.15
N LYS A 67 18.19 11.40 -7.20
CA LYS A 67 18.01 10.41 -8.27
C LYS A 67 16.62 9.79 -8.26
N LEU A 68 16.11 9.47 -7.07
CA LEU A 68 14.75 8.91 -6.94
C LEU A 68 13.69 9.93 -7.31
N ASP A 69 13.84 11.19 -6.87
CA ASP A 69 12.90 12.26 -7.22
C ASP A 69 12.87 12.49 -8.73
N ALA A 70 14.03 12.52 -9.39
CA ALA A 70 14.12 12.69 -10.84
C ALA A 70 13.50 11.50 -11.60
N ALA A 71 13.77 10.29 -11.14
CA ALA A 71 13.20 9.08 -11.75
C ALA A 71 11.69 9.04 -11.59
N LEU A 72 11.18 9.40 -10.43
CA LEU A 72 9.73 9.45 -10.17
C LEU A 72 9.04 10.48 -11.05
N THR A 73 9.63 11.66 -11.19
CA THR A 73 9.13 12.70 -12.09
C THR A 73 9.04 12.19 -13.53
N LYS A 74 10.07 11.48 -13.99
CA LYS A 74 10.12 10.94 -15.34
C LYS A 74 9.02 9.89 -15.58
N VAL A 75 8.85 8.93 -14.68
CA VAL A 75 7.86 7.85 -14.87
C VAL A 75 6.43 8.39 -14.76
N LYS A 76 6.21 9.45 -14.01
CA LYS A 76 4.90 10.13 -13.98
C LYS A 76 4.62 10.87 -15.29
N ALA A 77 5.65 11.53 -15.85
CA ALA A 77 5.50 12.31 -17.08
C ALA A 77 5.28 11.44 -18.31
N ASP A 78 5.91 10.26 -18.38
CA ASP A 78 5.82 9.37 -19.55
C ASP A 78 4.67 8.37 -19.52
N GLY A 79 3.85 8.39 -18.45
CA GLY A 79 2.69 7.53 -18.32
C GLY A 79 2.97 6.16 -17.68
N THR A 80 4.23 5.82 -17.43
CA THR A 80 4.59 4.53 -16.80
C THR A 80 3.96 4.37 -15.42
N TYR A 81 4.03 5.41 -14.60
CA TYR A 81 3.43 5.40 -13.26
C TYR A 81 1.94 5.08 -13.34
N GLN A 82 1.21 5.76 -14.20
CA GLN A 82 -0.23 5.60 -14.33
C GLN A 82 -0.60 4.19 -14.81
N THR A 83 0.17 3.63 -15.71
CA THR A 83 -0.03 2.27 -16.20
C THR A 83 0.10 1.24 -15.07
N ILE A 84 1.14 1.37 -14.25
CA ILE A 84 1.37 0.49 -13.11
C ILE A 84 0.29 0.70 -12.05
N TYR A 85 -0.07 1.94 -11.78
CA TYR A 85 -1.12 2.28 -10.80
C TYR A 85 -2.46 1.62 -11.17
N LYS A 86 -2.87 1.71 -12.43
CA LYS A 86 -4.11 1.10 -12.90
C LYS A 86 -4.09 -0.42 -12.76
N LYS A 87 -2.94 -1.03 -13.02
CA LYS A 87 -2.80 -2.49 -12.89
C LYS A 87 -3.04 -2.98 -11.46
N TRP A 88 -2.55 -2.25 -10.46
CA TRP A 88 -2.52 -2.72 -9.08
C TRP A 88 -3.60 -2.14 -8.17
N PHE A 89 -4.10 -0.95 -8.47
CA PHE A 89 -5.03 -0.21 -7.59
C PHE A 89 -6.44 -0.04 -8.17
N GLN A 90 -6.60 -0.19 -9.48
CA GLN A 90 -7.90 -0.07 -10.15
C GLN A 90 -8.28 -1.42 -10.75
N GLN A 91 -8.77 -2.28 -9.93
CA GLN A 91 -9.16 -3.62 -10.35
C GLN A 91 -10.67 -3.79 -10.40
#